data_16688c6d084cf4995cdf6de91f6a879f
#
_entry.id   16688c6d084cf4995cdf6de91f6a879f
#
_cell.length_a   1.000
_cell.length_b   1.000
_cell.length_c   1.000
_cell.angle_alpha   90.00
_cell.angle_beta   90.00
_cell.angle_gamma   90.00
#
_symmetry.space_group_name_H-M   'P 1'
#
loop_
_entity.id
_entity.type
_entity.pdbx_description
1 polymer ?
#
loop_
_entity_poly.entity_id
_entity_poly.type
_entity_poly.pdbx_seq_one_letter_code
_entity_poly.pdbx_strand_id
1 'polypeptide(L)'
;MVESHLTDNKYIRYFCYVMLFELFLLGSGQDLPLAGGLTLRWLNFFIGVGASVYMFVRSDDFPKSILAFILVYTAQLLIGWMLAFVFDSEMAYLMVDFKPLLYFYIVLFFYYMMTSELMIKRVVDILLLCVKIMTVLYLIYMTLTDVLGLFSMTGENYHSVDDSGSFMFRGVGSSLFYKGFVYLPIGALGFFWRKQYVWMALSILAIYFTYTRGLYVLLAFGLLAFYLKTHEVNIFKIVGLMLVVLLLYEVAEVLEIFQFDDTYLENREESDSVRLITIDQVFDRITWWSLLVGHGFGQGVPERPAHMEISYLDIFHHQGLFGLAFWVALFIAILKYGNSVVGKFKEEAAFFMTAAMMIFLQSCFNPYINNSIGMSITLLAFVICYRLSQDEYFTSRSTV
;
A
#
# COMPACT_ATOMS: atom_id res chain seq x y z
N MET A 1 1.58 10.22 -36.43
CA MET A 1 2.62 10.65 -35.51
C MET A 1 3.05 9.45 -34.66
N VAL A 2 4.33 9.13 -34.63
CA VAL A 2 4.83 8.01 -33.80
C VAL A 2 4.75 8.49 -32.35
N GLU A 3 3.79 7.97 -31.59
CA GLU A 3 3.76 8.16 -30.14
C GLU A 3 5.05 7.56 -29.55
N SER A 4 6.01 8.41 -29.23
CA SER A 4 7.22 7.99 -28.51
C SER A 4 6.83 7.67 -27.07
N HIS A 5 6.79 6.38 -26.72
CA HIS A 5 6.53 5.98 -25.34
C HIS A 5 7.74 6.27 -24.47
N LEU A 6 7.49 6.70 -23.24
CA LEU A 6 8.53 6.89 -22.21
C LEU A 6 9.46 5.66 -22.12
N THR A 7 8.89 4.46 -22.25
CA THR A 7 9.61 3.18 -22.10
C THR A 7 10.35 2.70 -23.34
N ASP A 8 10.22 3.38 -24.49
CA ASP A 8 10.98 3.03 -25.72
C ASP A 8 12.47 3.40 -25.56
N ASN A 9 12.76 4.42 -24.75
CA ASN A 9 14.13 4.76 -24.42
C ASN A 9 14.66 3.79 -23.35
N LYS A 10 15.80 3.13 -23.64
CA LYS A 10 16.47 2.19 -22.76
C LYS A 10 16.78 2.78 -21.37
N TYR A 11 17.25 4.01 -21.32
CA TYR A 11 17.61 4.67 -20.05
C TYR A 11 16.39 4.99 -19.20
N ILE A 12 15.31 5.47 -19.81
CA ILE A 12 14.05 5.74 -19.11
C ILE A 12 13.46 4.43 -18.58
N ARG A 13 13.53 3.35 -19.34
CA ARG A 13 13.08 2.04 -18.92
C ARG A 13 13.86 1.50 -17.72
N TYR A 14 15.19 1.67 -17.68
CA TYR A 14 15.98 1.33 -16.50
C TYR A 14 15.64 2.21 -15.30
N PHE A 15 15.43 3.51 -15.50
CA PHE A 15 14.94 4.40 -14.43
C PHE A 15 13.62 3.91 -13.85
N CYS A 16 12.65 3.50 -14.69
CA CYS A 16 11.39 2.90 -14.23
C CYS A 16 11.62 1.65 -13.35
N TYR A 17 12.56 0.79 -13.74
CA TYR A 17 12.86 -0.40 -12.94
C TYR A 17 13.49 -0.06 -11.59
N VAL A 18 14.44 0.86 -11.56
CA VAL A 18 15.08 1.33 -10.33
C VAL A 18 14.05 1.98 -9.40
N MET A 19 13.17 2.81 -9.95
CA MET A 19 12.09 3.45 -9.21
C MET A 19 11.11 2.43 -8.61
N LEU A 20 10.68 1.42 -9.39
CA LEU A 20 9.82 0.35 -8.89
C LEU A 20 10.52 -0.49 -7.81
N PHE A 21 11.82 -0.76 -7.99
CA PHE A 21 12.60 -1.48 -7.00
C PHE A 21 12.71 -0.70 -5.69
N GLU A 22 13.03 0.59 -5.75
CA GLU A 22 13.02 1.48 -4.57
C GLU A 22 11.64 1.49 -3.90
N LEU A 23 10.59 1.61 -4.70
CA LEU A 23 9.22 1.70 -4.23
C LEU A 23 8.79 0.48 -3.40
N PHE A 24 9.11 -0.72 -3.87
CA PHE A 24 8.68 -1.96 -3.23
C PHE A 24 9.64 -2.46 -2.14
N LEU A 25 10.93 -2.09 -2.21
CA LEU A 25 11.91 -2.56 -1.23
C LEU A 25 12.05 -1.60 -0.04
N LEU A 26 12.07 -0.28 -0.28
CA LEU A 26 12.42 0.73 0.72
C LEU A 26 11.21 1.32 1.46
N GLY A 27 10.11 0.59 1.57
CA GLY A 27 8.95 0.91 2.42
C GLY A 27 8.47 2.36 2.28
N SER A 28 8.50 3.12 3.37
CA SER A 28 8.04 4.52 3.40
C SER A 28 8.88 5.49 2.58
N GLY A 29 10.08 5.07 2.13
CA GLY A 29 11.02 5.91 1.41
C GLY A 29 11.75 6.94 2.28
N GLN A 30 11.69 6.78 3.61
CA GLN A 30 12.42 7.59 4.58
C GLN A 30 13.84 7.06 4.82
N ASP A 31 14.10 5.81 4.46
CA ASP A 31 15.31 5.06 4.80
C ASP A 31 16.57 5.50 4.06
N LEU A 32 16.43 6.27 2.98
CA LEU A 32 17.57 6.82 2.22
C LEU A 32 17.48 8.34 2.15
N PRO A 33 17.87 9.05 3.22
CA PRO A 33 17.92 10.50 3.21
C PRO A 33 19.06 10.99 2.30
N LEU A 34 18.73 11.98 1.48
CA LEU A 34 19.67 12.76 0.68
C LEU A 34 19.94 14.10 1.35
N ALA A 35 20.81 14.91 0.76
CA ALA A 35 21.10 16.25 1.29
C ALA A 35 19.83 17.13 1.37
N GLY A 36 19.73 17.95 2.42
CA GLY A 36 18.64 18.92 2.59
C GLY A 36 17.27 18.35 2.95
N GLY A 37 17.19 17.15 3.55
CA GLY A 37 15.93 16.53 3.96
C GLY A 37 15.11 15.94 2.79
N LEU A 38 15.68 15.91 1.59
CA LEU A 38 15.13 15.18 0.46
C LEU A 38 15.44 13.69 0.62
N THR A 39 14.48 12.83 0.34
CA THR A 39 14.69 11.36 0.27
C THR A 39 14.78 10.89 -1.18
N LEU A 40 15.36 9.69 -1.38
CA LEU A 40 15.42 9.08 -2.72
C LEU A 40 14.03 8.95 -3.34
N ARG A 41 13.00 8.62 -2.55
CA ARG A 41 11.61 8.53 -3.01
C ARG A 41 11.09 9.86 -3.54
N TRP A 42 11.34 10.96 -2.84
CA TRP A 42 10.93 12.28 -3.31
C TRP A 42 11.65 12.69 -4.58
N LEU A 43 12.95 12.39 -4.68
CA LEU A 43 13.70 12.62 -5.92
C LEU A 43 13.09 11.85 -7.10
N ASN A 44 12.85 10.55 -6.92
CA ASN A 44 12.21 9.69 -7.92
C ASN A 44 10.81 10.20 -8.29
N PHE A 45 10.04 10.64 -7.31
CA PHE A 45 8.72 11.23 -7.50
C PHE A 45 8.79 12.48 -8.39
N PHE A 46 9.65 13.44 -8.06
CA PHE A 46 9.77 14.68 -8.84
C PHE A 46 10.24 14.42 -10.28
N ILE A 47 11.20 13.53 -10.47
CA ILE A 47 11.66 13.15 -11.82
C ILE A 47 10.52 12.46 -12.59
N GLY A 48 9.84 11.49 -11.97
CA GLY A 48 8.74 10.75 -12.59
C GLY A 48 7.56 11.64 -12.96
N VAL A 49 7.09 12.47 -12.03
CA VAL A 49 5.98 13.42 -12.27
C VAL A 49 6.39 14.49 -13.29
N GLY A 50 7.59 15.05 -13.19
CA GLY A 50 8.09 16.04 -14.14
C GLY A 50 8.15 15.50 -15.57
N ALA A 51 8.68 14.27 -15.76
CA ALA A 51 8.69 13.60 -17.06
C ALA A 51 7.25 13.35 -17.57
N SER A 52 6.33 13.02 -16.68
CA SER A 52 4.94 12.74 -17.04
C SER A 52 4.17 14.00 -17.41
N VAL A 53 4.39 15.11 -16.72
CA VAL A 53 3.83 16.43 -17.08
C VAL A 53 4.33 16.86 -18.46
N TYR A 54 5.63 16.67 -18.75
CA TYR A 54 6.17 16.93 -20.08
C TYR A 54 5.47 16.11 -21.18
N MET A 55 5.20 14.81 -20.91
CA MET A 55 4.47 13.95 -21.85
C MET A 55 3.01 14.38 -21.98
N PHE A 56 2.36 14.72 -20.86
CA PHE A 56 0.98 15.19 -20.84
C PHE A 56 0.76 16.44 -21.70
N VAL A 57 1.68 17.42 -21.65
CA VAL A 57 1.60 18.64 -22.46
C VAL A 57 1.78 18.35 -23.95
N ARG A 58 2.47 17.25 -24.30
CA ARG A 58 2.72 16.85 -25.70
C ARG A 58 1.72 15.83 -26.26
N SER A 59 0.95 15.20 -25.40
CA SER A 59 0.00 14.15 -25.79
C SER A 59 -1.42 14.72 -25.83
N ASP A 60 -2.10 14.56 -26.95
CA ASP A 60 -3.49 14.96 -27.10
C ASP A 60 -4.47 13.93 -26.48
N ASP A 61 -3.98 12.75 -26.10
CA ASP A 61 -4.80 11.60 -25.67
C ASP A 61 -4.52 11.18 -24.23
N PHE A 62 -4.91 12.02 -23.25
CA PHE A 62 -4.91 11.61 -21.86
C PHE A 62 -6.33 11.16 -21.41
N PRO A 63 -6.47 10.01 -20.68
CA PRO A 63 -7.80 9.50 -20.32
C PRO A 63 -8.57 10.46 -19.43
N LYS A 64 -9.77 10.84 -19.87
CA LYS A 64 -10.66 11.75 -19.13
C LYS A 64 -11.01 11.20 -17.73
N SER A 65 -11.11 9.87 -17.60
CA SER A 65 -11.38 9.23 -16.29
C SER A 65 -10.23 9.43 -15.29
N ILE A 66 -8.98 9.23 -15.71
CA ILE A 66 -7.81 9.46 -14.83
C ILE A 66 -7.67 10.96 -14.52
N LEU A 67 -7.85 11.81 -15.53
CA LEU A 67 -7.84 13.25 -15.34
C LEU A 67 -8.90 13.72 -14.34
N ALA A 68 -10.11 13.18 -14.41
CA ALA A 68 -11.18 13.50 -13.46
C ALA A 68 -10.78 13.15 -12.02
N PHE A 69 -10.18 11.96 -11.77
CA PHE A 69 -9.66 11.62 -10.45
C PHE A 69 -8.59 12.59 -9.98
N ILE A 70 -7.65 12.99 -10.85
CA ILE A 70 -6.60 13.96 -10.50
C ILE A 70 -7.21 15.32 -10.14
N LEU A 71 -8.18 15.80 -10.93
CA LEU A 71 -8.81 17.11 -10.68
C LEU A 71 -9.62 17.10 -9.37
N VAL A 72 -10.43 16.07 -9.13
CA VAL A 72 -11.22 15.94 -7.89
C VAL A 72 -10.28 15.86 -6.68
N TYR A 73 -9.21 15.05 -6.77
CA TYR A 73 -8.23 14.95 -5.68
C TYR A 73 -7.52 16.28 -5.43
N THR A 74 -7.12 16.99 -6.49
CA THR A 74 -6.52 18.32 -6.37
C THR A 74 -7.45 19.30 -5.69
N ALA A 75 -8.74 19.31 -6.06
CA ALA A 75 -9.74 20.16 -5.41
C ALA A 75 -9.87 19.84 -3.91
N GLN A 76 -9.86 18.56 -3.53
CA GLN A 76 -9.90 18.17 -2.11
C GLN A 76 -8.65 18.63 -1.34
N LEU A 77 -7.45 18.46 -1.93
CA LEU A 77 -6.22 18.95 -1.31
C LEU A 77 -6.24 20.46 -1.12
N LEU A 78 -6.76 21.21 -2.10
CA LEU A 78 -6.88 22.67 -2.02
C LEU A 78 -7.89 23.09 -0.93
N ILE A 79 -9.04 22.41 -0.82
CA ILE A 79 -10.02 22.65 0.24
C ILE A 79 -9.38 22.40 1.62
N GLY A 80 -8.74 21.24 1.82
CA GLY A 80 -8.07 20.92 3.08
C GLY A 80 -6.96 21.92 3.44
N TRP A 81 -6.21 22.39 2.45
CA TRP A 81 -5.20 23.43 2.62
C TRP A 81 -5.82 24.79 3.00
N MET A 82 -6.90 25.20 2.33
CA MET A 82 -7.61 26.44 2.65
C MET A 82 -8.18 26.42 4.06
N LEU A 83 -8.78 25.30 4.48
CA LEU A 83 -9.28 25.12 5.84
C LEU A 83 -8.17 25.22 6.88
N ALA A 84 -6.99 24.67 6.58
CA ALA A 84 -5.82 24.79 7.46
C ALA A 84 -5.44 26.25 7.72
N PHE A 85 -5.51 27.12 6.73
CA PHE A 85 -5.30 28.56 6.92
C PHE A 85 -6.45 29.24 7.71
N VAL A 86 -7.70 28.86 7.44
CA VAL A 86 -8.87 29.43 8.13
C VAL A 86 -8.82 29.11 9.63
N PHE A 87 -8.32 27.93 10.00
CA PHE A 87 -8.24 27.47 11.39
C PHE A 87 -6.87 27.67 12.03
N ASP A 88 -5.99 28.43 11.38
CA ASP A 88 -4.65 28.76 11.88
C ASP A 88 -3.84 27.52 12.31
N SER A 89 -3.85 26.48 11.45
CA SER A 89 -3.13 25.23 11.69
C SER A 89 -1.63 25.45 11.80
N GLU A 90 -0.99 24.77 12.74
CA GLU A 90 0.47 24.80 12.85
C GLU A 90 1.11 24.20 11.59
N MET A 91 2.03 24.93 10.96
CA MET A 91 2.66 24.55 9.70
C MET A 91 3.37 23.19 9.79
N ALA A 92 3.94 22.85 10.94
CA ALA A 92 4.61 21.57 11.16
C ALA A 92 3.64 20.39 10.99
N TYR A 93 2.50 20.42 11.67
CA TYR A 93 1.45 19.39 11.55
C TYR A 93 0.79 19.38 10.17
N LEU A 94 0.52 20.57 9.61
CA LEU A 94 0.00 20.68 8.24
C LEU A 94 0.89 19.94 7.24
N MET A 95 2.21 20.12 7.32
CA MET A 95 3.14 19.46 6.39
C MET A 95 3.23 17.96 6.62
N VAL A 96 3.06 17.48 7.85
CA VAL A 96 3.02 16.05 8.14
C VAL A 96 1.81 15.38 7.48
N ASP A 97 0.63 16.00 7.54
CA ASP A 97 -0.60 15.49 6.94
C ASP A 97 -0.62 15.61 5.42
N PHE A 98 -0.17 16.76 4.89
CA PHE A 98 -0.29 17.11 3.48
C PHE A 98 0.77 16.44 2.59
N LYS A 99 2.02 16.41 3.05
CA LYS A 99 3.13 15.92 2.25
C LYS A 99 2.95 14.49 1.71
N PRO A 100 2.50 13.48 2.51
CA PRO A 100 2.26 12.14 1.99
C PRO A 100 1.21 12.10 0.88
N LEU A 101 0.19 12.96 0.95
CA LEU A 101 -0.90 13.00 -0.01
C LEU A 101 -0.48 13.48 -1.39
N LEU A 102 0.58 14.30 -1.50
CA LEU A 102 1.15 14.71 -2.79
C LEU A 102 1.63 13.52 -3.62
N TYR A 103 1.96 12.41 -2.96
CA TYR A 103 2.41 11.22 -3.67
C TYR A 103 1.35 10.64 -4.63
N PHE A 104 0.09 10.99 -4.48
CA PHE A 104 -0.97 10.59 -5.40
C PHE A 104 -0.67 10.95 -6.86
N TYR A 105 0.00 12.07 -7.12
CA TYR A 105 0.32 12.50 -8.50
C TYR A 105 1.27 11.57 -9.24
N ILE A 106 1.87 10.58 -8.56
CA ILE A 106 2.63 9.50 -9.20
C ILE A 106 1.79 8.68 -10.19
N VAL A 107 0.45 8.76 -10.09
CA VAL A 107 -0.49 8.14 -11.04
C VAL A 107 -0.20 8.56 -12.49
N LEU A 108 0.23 9.80 -12.71
CA LEU A 108 0.64 10.30 -14.03
C LEU A 108 1.82 9.49 -14.57
N PHE A 109 2.83 9.27 -13.72
CA PHE A 109 4.00 8.48 -14.11
C PHE A 109 3.63 7.02 -14.37
N PHE A 110 2.84 6.41 -13.52
CA PHE A 110 2.37 5.04 -13.74
C PHE A 110 1.58 4.91 -15.04
N TYR A 111 0.76 5.90 -15.40
CA TYR A 111 0.03 5.88 -16.65
C TYR A 111 0.96 5.86 -17.89
N TYR A 112 1.97 6.74 -17.91
CA TYR A 112 2.92 6.78 -19.03
C TYR A 112 3.97 5.66 -18.99
N MET A 113 4.17 5.02 -17.85
CA MET A 113 5.03 3.85 -17.70
C MET A 113 4.34 2.57 -18.20
N MET A 114 3.03 2.38 -17.95
CA MET A 114 2.28 1.16 -18.29
C MET A 114 1.82 1.16 -19.76
N THR A 115 2.77 1.15 -20.69
CA THR A 115 2.51 1.24 -22.13
C THR A 115 2.52 -0.11 -22.85
N SER A 116 3.00 -1.17 -22.22
CA SER A 116 3.16 -2.48 -22.83
C SER A 116 2.91 -3.62 -21.85
N GLU A 117 2.49 -4.77 -22.39
CA GLU A 117 2.37 -6.04 -21.64
C GLU A 117 3.68 -6.39 -20.92
N LEU A 118 4.81 -6.18 -21.58
CA LEU A 118 6.12 -6.44 -20.99
C LEU A 118 6.33 -5.63 -19.71
N MET A 119 5.91 -4.35 -19.72
CA MET A 119 6.08 -3.48 -18.56
C MET A 119 5.21 -3.93 -17.38
N ILE A 120 3.97 -4.34 -17.63
CA ILE A 120 3.08 -4.89 -16.61
C ILE A 120 3.68 -6.15 -15.98
N LYS A 121 4.21 -7.07 -16.80
CA LYS A 121 4.91 -8.26 -16.30
C LYS A 121 6.14 -7.90 -15.46
N ARG A 122 6.91 -6.89 -15.88
CA ARG A 122 8.09 -6.43 -15.14
C ARG A 122 7.75 -5.80 -13.79
N VAL A 123 6.62 -5.10 -13.66
CA VAL A 123 6.15 -4.62 -12.36
C VAL A 123 5.95 -5.78 -11.39
N VAL A 124 5.29 -6.86 -11.83
CA VAL A 124 5.11 -8.06 -11.00
C VAL A 124 6.45 -8.71 -10.67
N ASP A 125 7.33 -8.88 -11.67
CA ASP A 125 8.63 -9.52 -11.46
C ASP A 125 9.48 -8.74 -10.43
N ILE A 126 9.48 -7.41 -10.51
CA ILE A 126 10.23 -6.54 -9.57
C ILE A 126 9.60 -6.60 -8.18
N LEU A 127 8.27 -6.54 -8.07
CA LEU A 127 7.56 -6.69 -6.79
C LEU A 127 7.94 -8.02 -6.12
N LEU A 128 7.84 -9.14 -6.86
CA LEU A 128 8.18 -10.46 -6.34
C LEU A 128 9.67 -10.58 -5.98
N LEU A 129 10.56 -9.96 -6.75
CA LEU A 129 11.98 -9.89 -6.41
C LEU A 129 12.21 -9.13 -5.09
N CYS A 130 11.60 -7.98 -4.92
CA CYS A 130 11.69 -7.20 -3.68
C CYS A 130 11.16 -7.99 -2.47
N VAL A 131 10.03 -8.69 -2.65
CA VAL A 131 9.48 -9.56 -1.59
C VAL A 131 10.41 -10.71 -1.26
N LYS A 132 11.05 -11.36 -2.26
CA LYS A 132 12.09 -12.38 -2.01
C LYS A 132 13.24 -11.82 -1.17
N ILE A 133 13.73 -10.63 -1.54
CA ILE A 133 14.83 -9.97 -0.82
C ILE A 133 14.41 -9.68 0.62
N MET A 134 13.24 -9.05 0.84
CA MET A 134 12.72 -8.77 2.19
C MET A 134 12.55 -10.05 3.01
N THR A 135 11.97 -11.10 2.41
CA THR A 135 11.78 -12.40 3.06
C THR A 135 13.12 -12.99 3.52
N VAL A 136 14.10 -13.05 2.62
CA VAL A 136 15.43 -13.64 2.93
C VAL A 136 16.14 -12.81 4.01
N LEU A 137 16.19 -11.48 3.85
CA LEU A 137 16.86 -10.62 4.82
C LEU A 137 16.23 -10.73 6.20
N TYR A 138 14.89 -10.75 6.27
CA TYR A 138 14.19 -10.84 7.54
C TYR A 138 14.35 -12.22 8.20
N LEU A 139 14.28 -13.32 7.45
CA LEU A 139 14.52 -14.65 7.99
C LEU A 139 15.97 -14.85 8.45
N ILE A 140 16.96 -14.29 7.73
CA ILE A 140 18.35 -14.27 8.17
C ILE A 140 18.47 -13.48 9.47
N TYR A 141 17.87 -12.28 9.54
CA TYR A 141 17.86 -11.46 10.74
C TYR A 141 17.31 -12.24 11.94
N MET A 142 16.11 -12.83 11.83
CA MET A 142 15.48 -13.61 12.91
C MET A 142 16.32 -14.83 13.31
N THR A 143 16.99 -15.49 12.34
CA THR A 143 17.90 -16.61 12.65
C THR A 143 19.11 -16.15 13.44
N LEU A 144 19.73 -15.04 13.06
CA LEU A 144 20.91 -14.51 13.73
C LEU A 144 20.61 -14.00 15.15
N THR A 145 19.43 -13.38 15.33
CA THR A 145 19.03 -12.82 16.61
C THR A 145 18.45 -13.87 17.55
N ASP A 146 17.37 -14.52 17.18
CA ASP A 146 16.58 -15.36 18.10
C ASP A 146 17.07 -16.81 18.17
N VAL A 147 17.62 -17.36 17.05
CA VAL A 147 18.08 -18.76 17.05
C VAL A 147 19.55 -18.84 17.49
N LEU A 148 20.42 -17.99 16.95
CA LEU A 148 21.86 -18.03 17.24
C LEU A 148 22.28 -17.10 18.37
N GLY A 149 21.42 -16.18 18.81
CA GLY A 149 21.70 -15.23 19.90
C GLY A 149 22.89 -14.31 19.62
N LEU A 150 23.27 -14.10 18.33
CA LEU A 150 24.44 -13.28 17.97
C LEU A 150 24.21 -11.79 18.20
N PHE A 151 22.94 -11.35 18.12
CA PHE A 151 22.51 -9.98 18.38
C PHE A 151 21.26 -10.03 19.24
N SER A 152 21.16 -9.16 20.22
CA SER A 152 19.95 -8.93 21.00
C SER A 152 19.42 -7.55 20.66
N MET A 153 18.27 -7.50 19.99
CA MET A 153 17.54 -6.25 19.81
C MET A 153 16.57 -6.11 20.96
N THR A 154 16.88 -5.21 21.87
CA THR A 154 15.96 -4.76 22.93
C THR A 154 15.33 -3.42 22.53
N GLY A 155 14.26 -3.00 23.22
CA GLY A 155 13.64 -1.70 22.95
C GLY A 155 14.62 -0.52 23.06
N GLU A 156 15.59 -0.58 23.97
CA GLU A 156 16.62 0.45 24.13
C GLU A 156 17.59 0.51 22.94
N ASN A 157 18.05 -0.65 22.47
CA ASN A 157 18.96 -0.72 21.30
C ASN A 157 18.24 -0.33 20.01
N TYR A 158 16.93 -0.61 19.92
CA TYR A 158 16.12 -0.26 18.77
C TYR A 158 16.04 1.26 18.55
N HIS A 159 15.76 2.04 19.59
CA HIS A 159 15.69 3.50 19.49
C HIS A 159 17.00 4.15 19.04
N SER A 160 18.14 3.49 19.22
CA SER A 160 19.43 4.00 18.75
C SER A 160 19.70 3.71 17.25
N VAL A 161 18.95 2.79 16.64
CA VAL A 161 19.16 2.32 15.25
C VAL A 161 18.13 2.90 14.28
N ASP A 162 16.90 3.17 14.73
CA ASP A 162 15.80 3.63 13.86
C ASP A 162 15.32 5.05 14.17
N ASP A 163 16.02 6.04 13.63
CA ASP A 163 15.56 7.43 13.62
C ASP A 163 14.51 7.69 12.52
N SER A 164 14.31 6.74 11.58
CA SER A 164 13.41 6.92 10.43
C SER A 164 11.94 6.65 10.75
N GLY A 165 11.67 5.93 11.84
CA GLY A 165 10.33 5.43 12.18
C GLY A 165 9.77 4.43 11.15
N SER A 166 10.65 3.83 10.32
CA SER A 166 10.27 2.82 9.32
C SER A 166 10.09 1.44 9.91
N PHE A 167 10.75 1.18 11.04
CA PHE A 167 10.67 -0.07 11.79
C PHE A 167 9.87 0.13 13.07
N MET A 168 9.33 -0.93 13.61
CA MET A 168 8.64 -0.97 14.92
C MET A 168 9.04 -2.24 15.65
N PHE A 169 9.62 -2.10 16.85
CA PHE A 169 9.89 -3.23 17.72
C PHE A 169 8.59 -3.82 18.28
N ARG A 170 8.48 -5.14 18.32
CA ARG A 170 7.23 -5.82 18.74
C ARG A 170 7.22 -6.29 20.18
N GLY A 171 8.34 -6.20 20.89
CA GLY A 171 8.44 -6.65 22.28
C GLY A 171 8.51 -8.18 22.46
N VAL A 172 8.57 -8.97 21.40
CA VAL A 172 8.69 -10.43 21.41
C VAL A 172 10.00 -10.83 20.78
N GLY A 173 10.93 -11.37 21.58
CA GLY A 173 12.28 -11.67 21.10
C GLY A 173 12.92 -10.45 20.44
N SER A 174 13.54 -10.63 19.29
CA SER A 174 14.08 -9.53 18.47
C SER A 174 13.15 -9.14 17.31
N SER A 175 11.86 -9.47 17.39
CA SER A 175 10.93 -9.26 16.27
C SER A 175 10.72 -7.79 15.95
N LEU A 176 10.87 -7.45 14.68
CA LEU A 176 10.67 -6.13 14.12
C LEU A 176 9.55 -6.15 13.10
N PHE A 177 8.77 -5.09 13.04
CA PHE A 177 7.86 -4.82 11.94
C PHE A 177 8.40 -3.69 11.10
N TYR A 178 8.66 -3.96 9.83
CA TYR A 178 9.02 -2.97 8.84
C TYR A 178 7.76 -2.53 8.07
N LYS A 179 7.55 -1.23 7.89
CA LYS A 179 6.34 -0.70 7.21
C LYS A 179 6.13 -1.28 5.80
N GLY A 180 7.22 -1.63 5.09
CA GLY A 180 7.16 -2.30 3.79
C GLY A 180 6.69 -3.76 3.84
N PHE A 181 6.58 -4.38 5.02
CA PHE A 181 6.12 -5.78 5.13
C PHE A 181 4.66 -6.00 4.71
N VAL A 182 3.88 -4.95 4.48
CA VAL A 182 2.58 -5.07 3.79
C VAL A 182 2.71 -5.70 2.40
N TYR A 183 3.89 -5.63 1.78
CA TYR A 183 4.16 -6.30 0.51
C TYR A 183 4.40 -7.82 0.65
N LEU A 184 4.71 -8.35 1.85
CA LEU A 184 4.88 -9.80 2.04
C LEU A 184 3.62 -10.60 1.70
N PRO A 185 2.41 -10.29 2.24
CA PRO A 185 1.19 -10.99 1.86
C PRO A 185 0.79 -10.77 0.40
N ILE A 186 1.04 -9.58 -0.19
CA ILE A 186 0.82 -9.33 -1.62
C ILE A 186 1.79 -10.17 -2.46
N GLY A 187 3.05 -10.27 -2.06
CA GLY A 187 4.03 -11.12 -2.71
C GLY A 187 3.71 -12.61 -2.57
N ALA A 188 3.27 -13.05 -1.38
CA ALA A 188 2.82 -14.44 -1.17
C ALA A 188 1.66 -14.80 -2.11
N LEU A 189 0.69 -13.89 -2.30
CA LEU A 189 -0.36 -14.01 -3.32
C LEU A 189 0.23 -14.14 -4.73
N GLY A 190 1.20 -13.31 -5.08
CA GLY A 190 1.89 -13.36 -6.37
C GLY A 190 2.67 -14.66 -6.59
N PHE A 191 3.31 -15.19 -5.55
CA PHE A 191 3.97 -16.49 -5.58
C PHE A 191 2.98 -17.64 -5.74
N PHE A 192 1.81 -17.58 -5.07
CA PHE A 192 0.72 -18.51 -5.28
C PHE A 192 0.26 -18.52 -6.75
N TRP A 193 -0.02 -17.36 -7.29
CA TRP A 193 -0.41 -17.20 -8.70
C TRP A 193 0.63 -17.76 -9.67
N ARG A 194 1.93 -17.46 -9.44
CA ARG A 194 3.06 -17.94 -10.27
C ARG A 194 3.50 -19.37 -9.94
N LYS A 195 2.79 -20.09 -9.06
CA LYS A 195 3.10 -21.46 -8.61
C LYS A 195 4.51 -21.61 -7.99
N GLN A 196 5.02 -20.52 -7.38
CA GLN A 196 6.32 -20.50 -6.68
C GLN A 196 6.11 -20.82 -5.19
N TYR A 197 5.63 -22.02 -4.89
CA TYR A 197 5.16 -22.40 -3.54
C TYR A 197 6.24 -22.33 -2.45
N VAL A 198 7.51 -22.57 -2.78
CA VAL A 198 8.62 -22.43 -1.82
C VAL A 198 8.74 -20.98 -1.35
N TRP A 199 8.68 -20.00 -2.27
CA TRP A 199 8.74 -18.59 -1.93
C TRP A 199 7.50 -18.12 -1.18
N MET A 200 6.34 -18.68 -1.52
CA MET A 200 5.11 -18.45 -0.78
C MET A 200 5.26 -18.92 0.68
N ALA A 201 5.74 -20.15 0.91
CA ALA A 201 5.94 -20.70 2.25
C ALA A 201 6.95 -19.90 3.06
N LEU A 202 8.08 -19.49 2.46
CA LEU A 202 9.08 -18.65 3.13
C LEU A 202 8.51 -17.25 3.47
N SER A 203 7.68 -16.66 2.59
CA SER A 203 7.03 -15.39 2.88
C SER A 203 6.01 -15.51 4.01
N ILE A 204 5.25 -16.62 4.06
CA ILE A 204 4.32 -16.92 5.18
C ILE A 204 5.11 -17.06 6.49
N LEU A 205 6.25 -17.76 6.47
CA LEU A 205 7.13 -17.88 7.63
C LEU A 205 7.67 -16.52 8.09
N ALA A 206 8.06 -15.66 7.13
CA ALA A 206 8.49 -14.29 7.45
C ALA A 206 7.33 -13.49 8.07
N ILE A 207 6.11 -13.57 7.51
CA ILE A 207 4.91 -12.93 8.09
C ILE A 207 4.68 -13.43 9.52
N TYR A 208 4.85 -14.73 9.79
CA TYR A 208 4.70 -15.31 11.12
C TYR A 208 5.61 -14.62 12.13
N PHE A 209 6.89 -14.48 11.84
CA PHE A 209 7.85 -13.84 12.74
C PHE A 209 7.66 -12.32 12.91
N THR A 210 6.82 -11.66 12.09
CA THR A 210 6.49 -10.24 12.32
C THR A 210 5.56 -10.01 13.51
N TYR A 211 4.94 -11.05 14.04
CA TYR A 211 3.89 -10.99 15.08
C TYR A 211 2.79 -9.96 14.78
N THR A 212 2.48 -9.75 13.50
CA THR A 212 1.53 -8.74 13.04
C THR A 212 0.25 -9.40 12.53
N ARG A 213 -0.78 -9.46 13.39
CA ARG A 213 -2.09 -10.12 13.09
C ARG A 213 -2.72 -9.62 11.78
N GLY A 214 -2.63 -8.32 11.51
CA GLY A 214 -3.19 -7.76 10.28
C GLY A 214 -2.63 -8.35 8.99
N LEU A 215 -1.36 -8.80 8.98
CA LEU A 215 -0.77 -9.42 7.79
C LEU A 215 -1.32 -10.83 7.51
N TYR A 216 -1.71 -11.58 8.55
CA TYR A 216 -2.37 -12.89 8.37
C TYR A 216 -3.77 -12.73 7.78
N VAL A 217 -4.55 -11.79 8.34
CA VAL A 217 -5.88 -11.46 7.82
C VAL A 217 -5.78 -11.02 6.36
N LEU A 218 -4.79 -10.19 6.06
CA LEU A 218 -4.54 -9.68 4.71
C LEU A 218 -4.21 -10.81 3.73
N LEU A 219 -3.35 -11.75 4.15
CA LEU A 219 -2.98 -12.91 3.33
C LEU A 219 -4.18 -13.82 3.06
N ALA A 220 -4.93 -14.18 4.11
CA ALA A 220 -6.11 -15.03 3.98
C ALA A 220 -7.17 -14.39 3.08
N PHE A 221 -7.45 -13.10 3.28
CA PHE A 221 -8.36 -12.34 2.44
C PHE A 221 -7.87 -12.27 0.98
N GLY A 222 -6.59 -11.98 0.76
CA GLY A 222 -6.00 -11.89 -0.59
C GLY A 222 -6.09 -13.20 -1.36
N LEU A 223 -5.73 -14.32 -0.72
CA LEU A 223 -5.83 -15.65 -1.34
C LEU A 223 -7.28 -16.02 -1.67
N LEU A 224 -8.21 -15.74 -0.75
CA LEU A 224 -9.64 -15.98 -0.95
C LEU A 224 -10.18 -15.13 -2.11
N ALA A 225 -9.96 -13.82 -2.08
CA ALA A 225 -10.46 -12.88 -3.09
C ALA A 225 -9.91 -13.22 -4.49
N PHE A 226 -8.63 -13.53 -4.60
CA PHE A 226 -8.01 -13.94 -5.85
C PHE A 226 -8.59 -15.27 -6.37
N TYR A 227 -8.75 -16.26 -5.48
CA TYR A 227 -9.32 -17.55 -5.84
C TYR A 227 -10.75 -17.40 -6.36
N LEU A 228 -11.61 -16.62 -5.65
CA LEU A 228 -12.99 -16.37 -6.05
C LEU A 228 -13.07 -15.66 -7.41
N LYS A 229 -12.06 -14.81 -7.72
CA LYS A 229 -12.02 -14.07 -9.00
C LYS A 229 -11.53 -14.91 -10.19
N THR A 230 -10.60 -15.83 -9.95
CA THR A 230 -9.94 -16.59 -11.03
C THR A 230 -10.60 -17.92 -11.33
N HIS A 231 -11.35 -18.48 -10.38
CA HIS A 231 -11.99 -19.79 -10.50
C HIS A 231 -13.50 -19.68 -10.46
N GLU A 232 -14.18 -20.61 -11.14
CA GLU A 232 -15.62 -20.79 -10.95
C GLU A 232 -15.91 -21.29 -9.54
N VAL A 233 -16.70 -20.51 -8.82
CA VAL A 233 -16.98 -20.74 -7.41
C VAL A 233 -18.22 -21.59 -7.26
N ASN A 234 -18.05 -22.75 -6.64
CA ASN A 234 -19.17 -23.57 -6.13
C ASN A 234 -19.27 -23.37 -4.61
N ILE A 235 -20.48 -23.31 -4.08
CA ILE A 235 -20.75 -23.17 -2.65
C ILE A 235 -19.97 -24.21 -1.80
N PHE A 236 -19.79 -25.43 -2.30
CA PHE A 236 -19.02 -26.48 -1.63
C PHE A 236 -17.52 -26.13 -1.48
N LYS A 237 -16.94 -25.38 -2.45
CA LYS A 237 -15.56 -24.89 -2.36
C LYS A 237 -15.40 -23.81 -1.30
N ILE A 238 -16.40 -22.92 -1.16
CA ILE A 238 -16.42 -21.89 -0.11
C ILE A 238 -16.53 -22.57 1.26
N VAL A 239 -17.48 -23.49 1.44
CA VAL A 239 -17.65 -24.23 2.68
C VAL A 239 -16.40 -25.04 3.01
N GLY A 240 -15.81 -25.73 2.03
CA GLY A 240 -14.56 -26.47 2.20
C GLY A 240 -13.40 -25.56 2.65
N LEU A 241 -13.27 -24.39 2.04
CA LEU A 241 -12.24 -23.41 2.44
C LEU A 241 -12.48 -22.87 3.85
N MET A 242 -13.72 -22.55 4.21
CA MET A 242 -14.06 -22.15 5.58
C MET A 242 -13.72 -23.24 6.60
N LEU A 243 -14.02 -24.50 6.29
CA LEU A 243 -13.66 -25.64 7.15
C LEU A 243 -12.15 -25.79 7.30
N VAL A 244 -11.38 -25.60 6.21
CA VAL A 244 -9.90 -25.61 6.27
C VAL A 244 -9.38 -24.48 7.15
N VAL A 245 -9.93 -23.26 7.04
CA VAL A 245 -9.53 -22.12 7.88
C VAL A 245 -9.85 -22.39 9.35
N LEU A 246 -11.03 -22.92 9.65
CA LEU A 246 -11.41 -23.30 11.01
C LEU A 246 -10.50 -24.39 11.56
N LEU A 247 -10.21 -25.42 10.78
CA LEU A 247 -9.31 -26.50 11.18
C LEU A 247 -7.88 -26.00 11.44
N LEU A 248 -7.39 -25.10 10.59
CA LEU A 248 -6.07 -24.47 10.80
C LEU A 248 -6.06 -23.58 12.05
N TYR A 249 -7.16 -22.91 12.35
CA TYR A 249 -7.29 -22.13 13.58
C TYR A 249 -7.24 -23.05 14.82
N GLU A 250 -8.03 -24.12 14.85
CA GLU A 250 -8.03 -25.12 15.93
C GLU A 250 -6.66 -25.77 16.11
N VAL A 251 -6.00 -26.15 15.00
CA VAL A 251 -4.64 -26.72 15.07
C VAL A 251 -3.64 -25.71 15.63
N ALA A 252 -3.75 -24.44 15.24
CA ALA A 252 -2.89 -23.38 15.73
C ALA A 252 -3.11 -23.11 17.23
N GLU A 253 -4.35 -23.21 17.72
CA GLU A 253 -4.70 -23.10 19.14
C GLU A 253 -4.14 -24.28 19.93
N VAL A 254 -4.35 -25.51 19.46
CA VAL A 254 -3.84 -26.75 20.10
C VAL A 254 -2.31 -26.78 20.15
N LEU A 255 -1.62 -26.27 19.10
CA LEU A 255 -0.17 -26.20 19.05
C LEU A 255 0.40 -24.97 19.77
N GLU A 256 -0.44 -24.20 20.43
CA GLU A 256 -0.05 -22.98 21.15
C GLU A 256 0.72 -21.96 20.28
N ILE A 257 0.52 -22.03 18.93
CA ILE A 257 1.22 -21.19 17.96
C ILE A 257 0.94 -19.69 18.20
N PHE A 258 -0.19 -19.36 18.84
CA PHE A 258 -0.62 -18.00 19.15
C PHE A 258 -0.53 -17.66 20.65
N GLN A 259 0.25 -18.38 21.44
CA GLN A 259 0.55 -17.95 22.80
C GLN A 259 1.41 -16.69 22.74
N PHE A 260 0.80 -15.59 23.11
CA PHE A 260 1.45 -14.29 23.24
C PHE A 260 1.82 -14.08 24.72
N ASP A 261 3.04 -13.61 24.98
CA ASP A 261 3.49 -13.20 26.31
C ASP A 261 2.56 -12.11 26.85
N ASP A 262 2.36 -12.08 28.17
CA ASP A 262 1.50 -11.09 28.86
C ASP A 262 1.93 -9.66 28.51
N THR A 263 3.23 -9.39 28.41
CA THR A 263 3.78 -8.10 27.99
C THR A 263 3.34 -7.70 26.58
N TYR A 264 3.24 -8.67 25.66
CA TYR A 264 2.73 -8.42 24.31
C TYR A 264 1.23 -8.08 24.32
N LEU A 265 0.46 -8.74 25.17
CA LEU A 265 -0.98 -8.48 25.31
C LEU A 265 -1.23 -7.11 25.92
N GLU A 266 -0.51 -6.72 26.97
CA GLU A 266 -0.58 -5.39 27.60
C GLU A 266 -0.27 -4.27 26.60
N ASN A 267 0.84 -4.38 25.85
CA ASN A 267 1.20 -3.40 24.81
C ASN A 267 0.12 -3.29 23.72
N ARG A 268 -0.65 -4.36 23.49
CA ARG A 268 -1.76 -4.37 22.52
C ARG A 268 -3.00 -3.67 23.06
N GLU A 269 -3.34 -3.91 24.31
CA GLU A 269 -4.45 -3.23 24.97
C GLU A 269 -4.21 -1.72 25.02
N GLU A 270 -2.98 -1.29 25.32
CA GLU A 270 -2.60 0.12 25.25
C GLU A 270 -2.78 0.69 23.84
N SER A 271 -2.25 0.03 22.79
CA SER A 271 -2.41 0.47 21.39
C SER A 271 -3.87 0.53 20.96
N ASP A 272 -4.70 -0.42 21.37
CA ASP A 272 -6.13 -0.46 21.01
C ASP A 272 -6.91 0.62 21.79
N SER A 273 -6.53 0.90 23.07
CA SER A 273 -7.13 1.99 23.86
C SER A 273 -6.85 3.37 23.23
N VAL A 274 -5.63 3.63 22.78
CA VAL A 274 -5.26 4.85 22.04
C VAL A 274 -6.10 5.03 20.77
N ARG A 275 -6.35 3.97 20.03
CA ARG A 275 -7.23 4.01 18.84
C ARG A 275 -8.66 4.37 19.20
N LEU A 276 -9.23 3.76 20.26
CA LEU A 276 -10.59 4.06 20.72
C LEU A 276 -10.71 5.51 21.17
N ILE A 277 -9.76 6.00 21.97
CA ILE A 277 -9.72 7.41 22.39
C ILE A 277 -9.65 8.35 21.17
N THR A 278 -8.81 8.01 20.19
CA THR A 278 -8.69 8.80 18.95
C THR A 278 -10.02 8.84 18.19
N ILE A 279 -10.72 7.70 18.10
CA ILE A 279 -12.04 7.63 17.44
C ILE A 279 -13.03 8.55 18.17
N ASP A 280 -13.15 8.44 19.49
CA ASP A 280 -14.06 9.24 20.29
C ASP A 280 -13.76 10.73 20.13
N GLN A 281 -12.49 11.14 20.22
CA GLN A 281 -12.06 12.52 20.01
C GLN A 281 -12.39 13.07 18.62
N VAL A 282 -12.30 12.25 17.58
CA VAL A 282 -12.70 12.64 16.22
C VAL A 282 -14.21 12.85 16.14
N PHE A 283 -15.00 11.93 16.70
CA PHE A 283 -16.46 12.02 16.66
C PHE A 283 -17.00 13.21 17.48
N ASP A 284 -16.39 13.53 18.62
CA ASP A 284 -16.75 14.67 19.46
C ASP A 284 -16.51 16.04 18.76
N ARG A 285 -15.61 16.09 17.78
CA ARG A 285 -15.31 17.31 17.02
C ARG A 285 -16.16 17.52 15.79
N ILE A 286 -17.02 16.54 15.40
CA ILE A 286 -17.82 16.63 14.19
C ILE A 286 -18.82 17.79 14.29
N THR A 287 -18.80 18.62 13.26
CA THR A 287 -19.79 19.67 12.99
C THR A 287 -20.48 19.40 11.65
N TRP A 288 -21.58 20.08 11.35
CA TRP A 288 -22.32 19.88 10.10
C TRP A 288 -21.46 20.13 8.85
N TRP A 289 -20.53 21.09 8.89
CA TRP A 289 -19.64 21.40 7.78
C TRP A 289 -18.43 20.45 7.73
N SER A 290 -17.82 20.12 8.90
CA SER A 290 -16.69 19.21 8.94
C SER A 290 -17.07 17.77 8.59
N LEU A 291 -18.33 17.40 8.77
CA LEU A 291 -18.86 16.14 8.24
C LEU A 291 -18.65 16.02 6.73
N LEU A 292 -18.79 17.13 5.98
CA LEU A 292 -18.66 17.11 4.52
C LEU A 292 -17.23 17.29 4.03
N VAL A 293 -16.51 18.28 4.57
CA VAL A 293 -15.19 18.71 4.06
C VAL A 293 -14.03 18.47 5.01
N GLY A 294 -14.28 17.96 6.21
CA GLY A 294 -13.29 17.76 7.26
C GLY A 294 -12.88 19.03 7.98
N HIS A 295 -11.87 18.92 8.82
CA HIS A 295 -11.29 20.05 9.58
C HIS A 295 -10.10 20.70 8.87
N GLY A 296 -9.65 20.16 7.73
CA GLY A 296 -8.41 20.58 7.06
C GLY A 296 -7.16 19.95 7.65
N PHE A 297 -6.02 20.20 7.01
CA PHE A 297 -4.75 19.61 7.41
C PHE A 297 -4.14 20.34 8.62
N GLY A 298 -3.40 19.60 9.46
CA GLY A 298 -2.77 20.10 10.66
C GLY A 298 -3.74 20.34 11.83
N GLN A 299 -4.96 19.84 11.74
CA GLN A 299 -6.00 19.91 12.76
C GLN A 299 -6.23 18.55 13.42
N GLY A 300 -5.20 17.91 13.92
CA GLY A 300 -5.31 16.63 14.63
C GLY A 300 -6.17 16.69 15.90
N VAL A 301 -6.26 15.58 16.61
CA VAL A 301 -6.94 15.47 17.91
C VAL A 301 -5.88 15.42 19.02
N PRO A 302 -6.26 15.69 20.30
CA PRO A 302 -5.29 15.73 21.41
C PRO A 302 -4.41 14.49 21.51
N GLU A 303 -4.97 13.29 21.30
CA GLU A 303 -4.23 12.02 21.32
C GLU A 303 -3.30 11.87 20.11
N ARG A 304 -3.68 12.42 18.96
CA ARG A 304 -2.94 12.39 17.69
C ARG A 304 -2.94 13.78 17.06
N PRO A 305 -1.99 14.65 17.44
CA PRO A 305 -1.93 16.03 16.91
C PRO A 305 -1.63 16.11 15.40
N ALA A 306 -0.99 15.07 14.85
CA ALA A 306 -0.76 14.88 13.42
C ALA A 306 -1.63 13.72 12.89
N HIS A 307 -1.20 13.06 11.81
CA HIS A 307 -1.92 11.97 11.18
C HIS A 307 -2.31 10.83 12.14
N MET A 308 -3.42 10.16 11.84
CA MET A 308 -3.99 9.07 12.64
C MET A 308 -3.59 7.70 12.09
N GLU A 309 -3.62 6.67 12.95
CA GLU A 309 -3.27 5.31 12.53
C GLU A 309 -4.28 4.71 11.55
N ILE A 310 -5.57 4.98 11.73
CA ILE A 310 -6.62 4.46 10.86
C ILE A 310 -6.79 5.41 9.67
N SER A 311 -6.41 4.95 8.45
CA SER A 311 -6.47 5.80 7.25
C SER A 311 -7.84 6.43 7.01
N TYR A 312 -8.93 5.67 7.18
CA TYR A 312 -10.28 6.19 6.92
C TYR A 312 -10.72 7.23 7.93
N LEU A 313 -10.30 7.07 9.19
CA LEU A 313 -10.55 8.06 10.23
C LEU A 313 -9.77 9.34 9.96
N ASP A 314 -8.51 9.22 9.56
CA ASP A 314 -7.61 10.31 9.19
C ASP A 314 -8.17 11.10 7.98
N ILE A 315 -8.58 10.40 6.92
CA ILE A 315 -9.20 10.99 5.74
C ILE A 315 -10.52 11.68 6.11
N PHE A 316 -11.36 11.02 6.90
CA PHE A 316 -12.63 11.58 7.34
C PHE A 316 -12.43 12.84 8.19
N HIS A 317 -11.49 12.80 9.12
CA HIS A 317 -11.20 13.96 9.98
C HIS A 317 -10.71 15.18 9.18
N HIS A 318 -9.76 14.96 8.24
CA HIS A 318 -9.14 16.05 7.50
C HIS A 318 -9.92 16.49 6.25
N GLN A 319 -10.66 15.57 5.59
CA GLN A 319 -11.29 15.79 4.28
C GLN A 319 -12.80 15.46 4.26
N GLY A 320 -13.38 15.02 5.37
CA GLY A 320 -14.80 14.71 5.51
C GLY A 320 -15.29 13.56 4.62
N LEU A 321 -16.60 13.54 4.39
CA LEU A 321 -17.22 12.55 3.50
C LEU A 321 -16.75 12.69 2.05
N PHE A 322 -16.36 13.88 1.59
CA PHE A 322 -15.79 14.06 0.25
C PHE A 322 -14.47 13.31 0.08
N GLY A 323 -13.60 13.32 1.11
CA GLY A 323 -12.38 12.54 1.11
C GLY A 323 -12.66 11.04 1.03
N LEU A 324 -13.54 10.53 1.89
CA LEU A 324 -13.94 9.12 1.86
C LEU A 324 -14.59 8.72 0.53
N ALA A 325 -15.50 9.55 0.00
CA ALA A 325 -16.17 9.28 -1.27
C ALA A 325 -15.19 9.18 -2.44
N PHE A 326 -14.13 9.99 -2.43
CA PHE A 326 -13.06 9.90 -3.44
C PHE A 326 -12.38 8.53 -3.43
N TRP A 327 -11.92 8.07 -2.26
CA TRP A 327 -11.23 6.78 -2.15
C TRP A 327 -12.15 5.60 -2.46
N VAL A 328 -13.43 5.68 -2.05
CA VAL A 328 -14.46 4.69 -2.43
C VAL A 328 -14.68 4.69 -3.95
N ALA A 329 -14.76 5.86 -4.58
CA ALA A 329 -14.91 5.97 -6.03
C ALA A 329 -13.69 5.38 -6.78
N LEU A 330 -12.47 5.64 -6.29
CA LEU A 330 -11.25 5.05 -6.84
C LEU A 330 -11.26 3.51 -6.70
N PHE A 331 -11.66 3.00 -5.54
CA PHE A 331 -11.83 1.57 -5.31
C PHE A 331 -12.83 0.94 -6.27
N ILE A 332 -14.01 1.55 -6.42
CA ILE A 332 -15.04 1.09 -7.37
C ILE A 332 -14.50 1.13 -8.81
N ALA A 333 -13.73 2.15 -9.18
CA ALA A 333 -13.12 2.22 -10.51
C ALA A 333 -12.13 1.07 -10.75
N ILE A 334 -11.28 0.76 -9.76
CA ILE A 334 -10.36 -0.41 -9.83
C ILE A 334 -11.14 -1.70 -10.05
N LEU A 335 -12.21 -1.92 -9.25
CA LEU A 335 -13.07 -3.11 -9.38
C LEU A 335 -13.77 -3.15 -10.73
N LYS A 336 -14.32 -2.03 -11.21
CA LYS A 336 -14.99 -1.93 -12.51
C LYS A 336 -14.04 -2.28 -13.66
N TYR A 337 -12.88 -1.64 -13.72
CA TYR A 337 -11.89 -1.91 -14.77
C TYR A 337 -11.31 -3.31 -14.65
N GLY A 338 -10.94 -3.76 -13.47
CA GLY A 338 -10.39 -5.11 -13.27
C GLY A 338 -11.40 -6.22 -13.61
N ASN A 339 -12.70 -6.00 -13.35
CA ASN A 339 -13.76 -6.94 -13.69
C ASN A 339 -14.09 -6.97 -15.19
N SER A 340 -13.84 -5.91 -15.93
CA SER A 340 -14.08 -5.88 -17.37
C SER A 340 -12.99 -6.58 -18.18
N VAL A 341 -11.82 -6.86 -17.56
CA VAL A 341 -10.73 -7.58 -18.24
C VAL A 341 -11.08 -9.06 -18.41
N VAL A 342 -11.02 -9.53 -19.63
CA VAL A 342 -11.29 -10.93 -20.01
C VAL A 342 -10.10 -11.54 -20.75
N GLY A 343 -10.11 -12.84 -20.98
CA GLY A 343 -9.10 -13.52 -21.78
C GLY A 343 -7.73 -13.58 -21.12
N LYS A 344 -6.68 -13.30 -21.89
CA LYS A 344 -5.26 -13.51 -21.53
C LYS A 344 -4.81 -12.77 -20.28
N PHE A 345 -5.35 -11.59 -19.99
CA PHE A 345 -4.92 -10.72 -18.90
C PHE A 345 -5.81 -10.78 -17.65
N LYS A 346 -6.75 -11.74 -17.61
CA LYS A 346 -7.70 -11.89 -16.50
C LYS A 346 -6.99 -12.11 -15.16
N GLU A 347 -5.92 -12.90 -15.14
CA GLU A 347 -5.20 -13.22 -13.92
C GLU A 347 -4.34 -12.04 -13.44
N GLU A 348 -3.68 -11.31 -14.36
CA GLU A 348 -2.96 -10.08 -14.05
C GLU A 348 -3.89 -9.03 -13.43
N ALA A 349 -5.04 -8.79 -14.07
CA ALA A 349 -6.03 -7.85 -13.55
C ALA A 349 -6.57 -8.30 -12.18
N ALA A 350 -6.83 -9.59 -12.01
CA ALA A 350 -7.27 -10.16 -10.73
C ALA A 350 -6.21 -9.97 -9.65
N PHE A 351 -4.92 -10.16 -9.96
CA PHE A 351 -3.82 -9.95 -9.01
C PHE A 351 -3.75 -8.49 -8.53
N PHE A 352 -3.70 -7.53 -9.46
CA PHE A 352 -3.61 -6.11 -9.09
C PHE A 352 -4.87 -5.60 -8.39
N MET A 353 -6.05 -6.03 -8.84
CA MET A 353 -7.31 -5.72 -8.17
C MET A 353 -7.32 -6.25 -6.72
N THR A 354 -6.91 -7.50 -6.52
CA THR A 354 -6.82 -8.11 -5.18
C THR A 354 -5.77 -7.41 -4.33
N ALA A 355 -4.60 -7.06 -4.88
CA ALA A 355 -3.57 -6.31 -4.16
C ALA A 355 -4.09 -4.94 -3.69
N ALA A 356 -4.87 -4.22 -4.53
CA ALA A 356 -5.53 -2.99 -4.11
C ALA A 356 -6.56 -3.26 -2.99
N MET A 357 -7.41 -4.29 -3.12
CA MET A 357 -8.37 -4.68 -2.08
C MET A 357 -7.66 -4.96 -0.74
N MET A 358 -6.49 -5.61 -0.77
CA MET A 358 -5.67 -5.85 0.42
C MET A 358 -5.21 -4.54 1.07
N ILE A 359 -4.77 -3.55 0.28
CA ILE A 359 -4.39 -2.22 0.81
C ILE A 359 -5.60 -1.51 1.42
N PHE A 360 -6.76 -1.53 0.76
CA PHE A 360 -7.98 -0.95 1.31
C PHE A 360 -8.39 -1.61 2.63
N LEU A 361 -8.30 -2.94 2.74
CA LEU A 361 -8.57 -3.66 3.98
C LEU A 361 -7.56 -3.28 5.08
N GLN A 362 -6.26 -3.25 4.75
CA GLN A 362 -5.22 -2.89 5.73
C GLN A 362 -5.38 -1.46 6.25
N SER A 363 -5.95 -0.57 5.43
CA SER A 363 -6.21 0.82 5.78
C SER A 363 -7.31 1.03 6.83
N CYS A 364 -8.06 -0.04 7.16
CA CYS A 364 -8.95 -0.05 8.32
C CYS A 364 -8.18 -0.07 9.66
N PHE A 365 -6.89 -0.45 9.65
CA PHE A 365 -6.10 -0.65 10.87
C PHE A 365 -4.81 0.16 10.89
N ASN A 366 -4.30 0.59 9.73
CA ASN A 366 -3.01 1.27 9.57
C ASN A 366 -3.07 2.31 8.45
N PRO A 367 -2.20 3.34 8.45
CA PRO A 367 -2.26 4.44 7.50
C PRO A 367 -1.61 4.07 6.15
N TYR A 368 -2.22 3.18 5.36
CA TYR A 368 -1.64 2.77 4.07
C TYR A 368 -2.20 3.53 2.88
N ILE A 369 -3.53 3.74 2.77
CA ILE A 369 -4.11 4.33 1.56
C ILE A 369 -3.72 5.79 1.35
N ASN A 370 -3.41 6.51 2.41
CA ASN A 370 -3.02 7.91 2.44
C ASN A 370 -1.50 8.12 2.57
N ASN A 371 -0.69 7.07 2.34
CA ASN A 371 0.77 7.17 2.30
C ASN A 371 1.36 6.54 1.02
N SER A 372 2.65 6.76 0.78
CA SER A 372 3.33 6.33 -0.44
C SER A 372 3.34 4.80 -0.65
N ILE A 373 3.30 4.00 0.42
CA ILE A 373 3.35 2.52 0.33
C ILE A 373 2.05 2.00 -0.28
N GLY A 374 0.92 2.34 0.34
CA GLY A 374 -0.39 1.89 -0.10
C GLY A 374 -0.85 2.56 -1.39
N MET A 375 -0.60 3.88 -1.55
CA MET A 375 -0.88 4.59 -2.80
C MET A 375 -0.16 3.94 -3.98
N SER A 376 1.06 3.47 -3.83
CA SER A 376 1.81 2.83 -4.91
C SER A 376 1.08 1.64 -5.51
N ILE A 377 0.64 0.70 -4.68
CA ILE A 377 -0.10 -0.47 -5.15
C ILE A 377 -1.48 -0.09 -5.67
N THR A 378 -2.18 0.80 -4.96
CA THR A 378 -3.53 1.24 -5.34
C THR A 378 -3.54 1.93 -6.70
N LEU A 379 -2.61 2.87 -6.92
CA LEU A 379 -2.53 3.62 -8.17
C LEU A 379 -1.97 2.79 -9.32
N LEU A 380 -1.01 1.88 -9.05
CA LEU A 380 -0.59 0.88 -10.04
C LEU A 380 -1.74 -0.03 -10.45
N ALA A 381 -2.51 -0.54 -9.48
CA ALA A 381 -3.68 -1.36 -9.77
C ALA A 381 -4.72 -0.60 -10.59
N PHE A 382 -5.00 0.67 -10.25
CA PHE A 382 -5.91 1.53 -10.99
C PHE A 382 -5.49 1.67 -12.45
N VAL A 383 -4.22 2.04 -12.68
CA VAL A 383 -3.69 2.26 -14.03
C VAL A 383 -3.62 0.95 -14.82
N ILE A 384 -3.15 -0.13 -14.22
CA ILE A 384 -3.01 -1.43 -14.90
C ILE A 384 -4.38 -1.99 -15.25
N CYS A 385 -5.34 -2.01 -14.32
CA CYS A 385 -6.70 -2.46 -14.59
C CYS A 385 -7.36 -1.60 -15.68
N TYR A 386 -7.18 -0.27 -15.63
CA TYR A 386 -7.64 0.62 -16.70
C TYR A 386 -7.02 0.26 -18.06
N ARG A 387 -5.70 0.13 -18.14
CA ARG A 387 -4.99 -0.20 -19.39
C ARG A 387 -5.42 -1.56 -19.96
N LEU A 388 -5.51 -2.58 -19.09
CA LEU A 388 -5.93 -3.91 -19.50
C LEU A 388 -7.41 -3.98 -19.92
N SER A 389 -8.25 -3.07 -19.41
CA SER A 389 -9.66 -2.98 -19.83
C SER A 389 -9.87 -2.36 -21.22
N GLN A 390 -8.82 -1.70 -21.78
CA GLN A 390 -8.82 -1.11 -23.12
C GLN A 390 -8.19 -2.08 -24.14
N ASP A 391 -8.76 -3.26 -24.29
CA ASP A 391 -8.21 -4.44 -25.01
C ASP A 391 -7.69 -4.18 -26.44
N GLU A 392 -8.26 -3.20 -27.16
CA GLU A 392 -7.82 -2.79 -28.50
C GLU A 392 -6.38 -2.23 -28.51
N TYR A 393 -5.91 -1.72 -27.39
CA TYR A 393 -4.61 -1.05 -27.31
C TYR A 393 -3.42 -2.02 -27.31
N PHE A 394 -3.60 -3.24 -26.78
CA PHE A 394 -2.54 -4.25 -26.71
C PHE A 394 -2.54 -5.21 -27.91
N THR A 395 -3.69 -5.46 -28.53
CA THR A 395 -3.83 -6.37 -29.69
C THR A 395 -3.29 -5.77 -30.98
N SER A 396 -3.40 -4.46 -31.17
CA SER A 396 -2.88 -3.78 -32.37
C SER A 396 -1.35 -3.66 -32.45
N ARG A 397 -0.62 -3.95 -31.35
CA ARG A 397 0.85 -3.77 -31.26
C ARG A 397 1.66 -5.07 -31.12
N SER A 398 1.01 -6.21 -31.02
CA SER A 398 1.70 -7.51 -31.04
C SER A 398 2.06 -7.98 -32.47
N THR A 399 1.78 -7.17 -33.47
CA THR A 399 2.00 -7.50 -34.91
C THR A 399 3.06 -6.62 -35.58
N VAL A 400 3.89 -5.90 -34.82
CA VAL A 400 5.06 -5.18 -35.35
C VAL A 400 6.35 -5.68 -34.71
#